data_a015fc475910b897e77675f51027e718
#
_entry.id   a015fc475910b897e77675f51027e718
#
_cell.length_a   1.000
_cell.length_b   1.000
_cell.length_c   1.000
_cell.angle_alpha   90.00
_cell.angle_beta   90.00
_cell.angle_gamma   90.00
#
_symmetry.space_group_name_H-M   'P 1'
#
loop_
_entity.id
_entity.type
_entity.pdbx_description
1 polymer ?
#
loop_
_entity_poly.entity_id
_entity_poly.type
_entity_poly.pdbx_seq_one_letter_code
_entity_poly.pdbx_strand_id
1 'polypeptide(L)'
;FGRTPMVEASVSLGRSMGRDHHPQAFTMWMAGGGIKGGVTLGATDEMGFNIIEDEVHVADIHATILHQLGMDHERLSFRAAGLDFKLTGVEPCKVIKQIVA
;
A
#
# COMPACT_ATOMS: atom_id res chain seq x y z
N PHE A 1 -3.15 -8.13 -2.30
CA PHE A 1 -4.32 -7.33 -1.96
C PHE A 1 -5.07 -7.93 -0.77
N GLY A 2 -5.85 -7.06 -0.09
CA GLY A 2 -6.62 -7.47 1.07
C GLY A 2 -7.93 -8.17 0.73
N ARG A 3 -8.42 -8.92 1.70
CA ARG A 3 -9.75 -9.54 1.67
C ARG A 3 -10.53 -9.13 2.90
N THR A 4 -11.85 -9.05 2.77
CA THR A 4 -12.71 -8.79 3.93
C THR A 4 -12.54 -9.90 4.98
N PRO A 5 -12.58 -9.56 6.28
CA PRO A 5 -12.36 -10.56 7.34
C PRO A 5 -13.51 -11.57 7.44
N MET A 6 -14.67 -11.23 6.93
CA MET A 6 -15.87 -12.09 6.92
C MET A 6 -16.27 -12.46 5.50
N VAL A 7 -16.95 -13.60 5.40
CA VAL A 7 -17.56 -14.04 4.14
C VAL A 7 -18.69 -13.08 3.78
N GLU A 8 -18.67 -12.59 2.55
CA GLU A 8 -19.73 -11.78 1.98
C GLU A 8 -20.48 -12.59 0.91
N ALA A 9 -21.77 -12.68 1.07
CA ALA A 9 -22.65 -13.24 0.07
C ALA A 9 -22.96 -12.16 -0.97
N SER A 10 -22.28 -12.20 -2.11
CA SER A 10 -22.62 -11.34 -3.22
C SER A 10 -23.86 -11.86 -3.93
N VAL A 11 -24.91 -11.04 -3.97
CA VAL A 11 -26.14 -11.34 -4.67
C VAL A 11 -25.90 -11.58 -6.18
N SER A 12 -24.89 -10.95 -6.74
CA SER A 12 -24.55 -11.08 -8.17
C SER A 12 -23.83 -12.38 -8.51
N LEU A 13 -23.21 -13.06 -7.54
CA LEU A 13 -22.44 -14.27 -7.74
C LEU A 13 -23.23 -15.56 -7.45
N GLY A 14 -24.43 -15.46 -6.94
CA GLY A 14 -25.47 -16.50 -6.85
C GLY A 14 -25.13 -17.86 -6.22
N ARG A 15 -23.87 -18.25 -6.14
CA ARG A 15 -23.46 -19.60 -5.72
C ARG A 15 -22.13 -19.69 -4.98
N SER A 16 -21.29 -18.67 -4.97
CA SER A 16 -20.00 -18.75 -4.26
C SER A 16 -20.01 -17.85 -3.04
N MET A 17 -19.80 -18.45 -1.88
CA MET A 17 -19.51 -17.75 -0.66
C MET A 17 -17.99 -17.52 -0.61
N GLY A 18 -17.57 -16.28 -0.45
CA GLY A 18 -16.17 -15.93 -0.37
C GLY A 18 -15.96 -14.61 0.34
N ARG A 19 -14.71 -14.24 0.54
CA ARG A 19 -14.35 -12.93 1.05
C ARG A 19 -14.13 -11.98 -0.12
N ASP A 20 -14.63 -10.77 0.00
CA ASP A 20 -14.50 -9.75 -1.03
C ASP A 20 -13.11 -9.08 -0.98
N HIS A 21 -12.77 -8.32 -2.00
CA HIS A 21 -11.59 -7.46 -2.00
C HIS A 21 -11.75 -6.36 -0.96
N HIS A 22 -10.68 -6.08 -0.22
CA HIS A 22 -10.69 -5.06 0.83
C HIS A 22 -9.53 -4.09 0.62
N PRO A 23 -9.77 -2.95 -0.06
CA PRO A 23 -8.70 -2.00 -0.38
C PRO A 23 -8.30 -1.11 0.78
N GLN A 24 -9.10 -1.04 1.84
CA GLN A 24 -8.91 -0.09 2.95
C GLN A 24 -7.93 -0.57 4.00
N ALA A 25 -7.73 -1.88 4.14
CA ALA A 25 -6.77 -2.43 5.10
C ALA A 25 -6.25 -3.79 4.62
N PHE A 26 -4.94 -3.92 4.50
CA PHE A 26 -4.28 -5.19 4.19
C PHE A 26 -2.81 -5.12 4.59
N THR A 27 -2.18 -6.27 4.70
CA THR A 27 -0.76 -6.39 5.07
C THR A 27 0.10 -6.57 3.84
N MET A 28 1.26 -5.92 3.84
CA MET A 28 2.32 -6.15 2.87
C MET A 28 3.59 -6.61 3.56
N TRP A 29 4.37 -7.42 2.88
CA TRP A 29 5.65 -7.91 3.36
C TRP A 29 6.77 -7.40 2.43
N MET A 30 7.86 -6.93 3.03
CA MET A 30 9.02 -6.42 2.29
C MET A 30 10.31 -6.94 2.92
N ALA A 31 11.30 -7.24 2.08
CA ALA A 31 12.63 -7.63 2.54
C ALA A 31 13.72 -7.23 1.56
N GLY A 32 14.92 -7.03 2.07
CA GLY A 32 16.09 -6.64 1.28
C GLY A 32 16.18 -5.15 1.01
N GLY A 33 17.06 -4.74 0.11
CA GLY A 33 17.14 -3.36 -0.40
C GLY A 33 17.26 -2.25 0.64
N GLY A 34 17.85 -2.48 1.82
CA GLY A 34 17.91 -1.51 2.91
C GLY A 34 16.63 -1.40 3.75
N ILE A 35 15.75 -2.38 3.64
CA ILE A 35 14.57 -2.50 4.52
C ILE A 35 14.96 -3.16 5.82
N LYS A 36 14.51 -2.60 6.94
CA LYS A 36 14.75 -3.17 8.27
C LYS A 36 14.06 -4.53 8.41
N GLY A 37 14.85 -5.55 8.80
CA GLY A 37 14.29 -6.87 9.13
C GLY A 37 13.64 -6.90 10.51
N GLY A 38 12.63 -7.76 10.68
CA GLY A 38 12.00 -8.01 11.98
C GLY A 38 11.13 -6.87 12.51
N VAL A 39 10.70 -5.95 11.64
CA VAL A 39 9.86 -4.81 12.01
C VAL A 39 8.43 -5.04 11.55
N THR A 40 7.48 -4.74 12.41
CA THR A 40 6.06 -4.61 12.05
C THR A 40 5.66 -3.15 12.21
N LEU A 41 5.02 -2.59 11.21
CA LEU A 41 4.52 -1.21 11.20
C LEU A 41 3.02 -1.21 10.96
N GLY A 42 2.30 -0.44 11.77
CA GLY A 42 0.86 -0.28 11.68
C GLY A 42 0.06 -1.41 12.31
N ALA A 43 -1.19 -1.13 12.53
CA ALA A 43 -2.15 -2.10 13.06
C ALA A 43 -3.55 -1.84 12.53
N THR A 44 -4.35 -2.89 12.43
CA THR A 44 -5.77 -2.81 12.15
C THR A 44 -6.59 -2.98 13.42
N ASP A 45 -7.88 -2.67 13.35
CA ASP A 45 -8.82 -3.04 14.40
C ASP A 45 -8.94 -4.57 14.55
N GLU A 46 -9.66 -5.03 15.57
CA GLU A 46 -9.81 -6.46 15.86
C GLU A 46 -10.41 -7.26 14.69
N MET A 47 -11.24 -6.61 13.89
CA MET A 47 -11.90 -7.24 12.74
C MET A 47 -11.08 -7.18 11.45
N GLY A 48 -10.00 -6.39 11.43
CA GLY A 48 -9.19 -6.20 10.24
C GLY A 48 -9.86 -5.32 9.18
N PHE A 49 -10.86 -4.53 9.54
CA PHE A 49 -11.56 -3.64 8.61
C PHE A 49 -10.88 -2.30 8.42
N ASN A 50 -10.42 -1.68 9.51
CA ASN A 50 -9.86 -0.35 9.47
C ASN A 50 -8.44 -0.33 10.01
N ILE A 51 -7.62 0.57 9.47
CA ILE A 51 -6.30 0.86 10.02
C ILE A 51 -6.49 1.82 11.20
N ILE A 52 -5.91 1.48 12.33
CA ILE A 52 -5.99 2.28 13.56
C ILE A 52 -4.66 2.86 14.00
N GLU A 53 -3.55 2.39 13.45
CA GLU A 53 -2.21 2.81 13.82
C GLU A 53 -1.30 2.85 12.60
N ASP A 54 -0.48 3.89 12.48
CA ASP A 54 0.55 4.08 11.45
C ASP A 54 0.05 3.76 10.02
N GLU A 55 -1.00 4.43 9.61
CA GLU A 55 -1.56 4.26 8.27
C GLU A 55 -0.51 4.54 7.18
N VAL A 56 -0.38 3.61 6.25
CA VAL A 56 0.49 3.71 5.07
C VAL A 56 -0.34 3.54 3.81
N HIS A 57 -0.30 4.54 2.95
CA HIS A 57 -0.93 4.47 1.63
C HIS A 57 -0.04 3.71 0.64
N VAL A 58 -0.63 3.09 -0.38
CA VAL A 58 0.13 2.38 -1.43
C VAL A 58 1.17 3.28 -2.10
N ALA A 59 0.85 4.55 -2.30
CA ALA A 59 1.79 5.53 -2.85
C ALA A 59 3.03 5.73 -1.96
N ASP A 60 2.89 5.63 -0.63
CA ASP A 60 4.03 5.71 0.30
C ASP A 60 4.97 4.51 0.13
N ILE A 61 4.42 3.33 -0.15
CA ILE A 61 5.21 2.14 -0.45
C ILE A 61 6.00 2.34 -1.74
N HIS A 62 5.37 2.86 -2.79
CA HIS A 62 6.04 3.17 -4.04
C HIS A 62 7.13 4.23 -3.86
N ALA A 63 6.86 5.29 -3.09
CA ALA A 63 7.86 6.30 -2.77
C ALA A 63 9.06 5.70 -2.02
N THR A 64 8.81 4.77 -1.10
CA THR A 64 9.84 4.08 -0.33
C THR A 64 10.70 3.19 -1.23
N ILE A 65 10.08 2.43 -2.14
CA ILE A 65 10.80 1.60 -3.12
C ILE A 65 11.70 2.48 -4.00
N LEU A 66 11.18 3.57 -4.55
CA LEU A 66 11.96 4.50 -5.36
C LEU A 66 13.13 5.10 -4.57
N HIS A 67 12.89 5.47 -3.31
CA HIS A 67 13.95 5.96 -2.43
C HIS A 67 15.06 4.92 -2.23
N GLN A 68 14.72 3.65 -2.01
CA GLN A 68 15.70 2.57 -1.87
C GLN A 68 16.47 2.30 -3.18
N LEU A 69 15.89 2.62 -4.30
CA LEU A 69 16.56 2.57 -5.62
C LEU A 69 17.38 3.84 -5.92
N GLY A 70 17.46 4.79 -4.99
CA GLY A 70 18.20 6.03 -5.17
C GLY A 70 17.47 7.11 -5.97
N MET A 71 16.17 6.97 -6.15
CA MET A 71 15.36 7.92 -6.92
C MET A 71 14.47 8.76 -6.01
N ASP A 72 14.39 10.06 -6.32
CA ASP A 72 13.47 10.97 -5.66
C ASP A 72 12.10 10.87 -6.34
N HIS A 73 11.11 10.35 -5.62
CA HIS A 73 9.76 10.15 -6.15
C HIS A 73 9.06 11.47 -6.52
N GLU A 74 9.43 12.59 -5.91
CA GLU A 74 8.84 13.89 -6.24
C GLU A 74 9.39 14.47 -7.55
N ARG A 75 10.61 14.10 -7.91
CA ARG A 75 11.30 14.59 -9.10
C ARG A 75 11.18 13.63 -10.29
N LEU A 76 10.95 12.37 -10.02
CA LEU A 76 10.81 11.35 -11.06
C LEU A 76 9.46 11.52 -11.77
N SER A 77 9.52 11.93 -13.00
CA SER A 77 8.33 12.07 -13.85
C SER A 77 8.60 11.55 -15.25
N PHE A 78 7.55 11.20 -15.95
CA PHE A 78 7.61 10.87 -17.36
C PHE A 78 6.55 11.67 -18.12
N ARG A 79 6.85 12.01 -19.35
CA ARG A 79 5.94 12.80 -20.19
C ARG A 79 5.13 11.87 -21.10
N ALA A 80 3.80 12.02 -21.03
CA ALA A 80 2.88 11.33 -21.90
C ALA A 80 1.68 12.25 -22.23
N ALA A 81 1.25 12.24 -23.49
CA ALA A 81 0.12 13.05 -23.96
C ALA A 81 0.21 14.55 -23.58
N GLY A 82 1.43 15.11 -23.55
CA GLY A 82 1.66 16.51 -23.18
C GLY A 82 1.65 16.80 -21.69
N LEU A 83 1.49 15.80 -20.82
CA LEU A 83 1.46 15.93 -19.36
C LEU A 83 2.65 15.22 -18.73
N ASP A 84 3.11 15.74 -17.62
CA ASP A 84 4.14 15.11 -16.78
C ASP A 84 3.46 14.28 -15.69
N PHE A 85 3.74 12.98 -15.66
CA PHE A 85 3.20 12.03 -14.69
C PHE A 85 4.27 11.57 -13.72
N LYS A 86 3.92 11.52 -12.44
CA LYS A 86 4.73 10.88 -11.39
C LYS A 86 4.29 9.43 -11.22
N LEU A 87 5.24 8.53 -10.94
CA LEU A 87 4.92 7.12 -10.66
C LEU A 87 4.09 6.94 -9.39
N THR A 88 4.17 7.90 -8.47
CA THR A 88 3.40 7.88 -7.22
C THR A 88 2.04 8.58 -7.32
N GLY A 89 1.67 9.07 -8.49
CA GLY A 89 0.40 9.74 -8.72
C GLY A 89 0.40 11.20 -8.30
N VAL A 90 -0.79 11.78 -8.18
CA VAL A 90 -0.98 13.20 -7.85
C VAL A 90 -1.12 13.48 -6.35
N GLU A 91 -1.49 12.47 -5.57
CA GLU A 91 -1.65 12.60 -4.14
C GLU A 91 -0.29 12.73 -3.44
N PRO A 92 -0.18 13.54 -2.39
CA PRO A 92 1.04 13.62 -1.59
C PRO A 92 1.38 12.26 -0.99
N CYS A 93 2.65 11.87 -1.09
CA CYS A 93 3.13 10.64 -0.48
C CYS A 93 4.50 10.88 0.16
N LYS A 94 4.90 9.96 1.02
CA LYS A 94 6.13 10.07 1.80
C LYS A 94 6.88 8.75 1.87
N VAL A 95 8.19 8.83 2.00
CA VAL A 95 9.02 7.68 2.32
C VAL A 95 8.74 7.21 3.74
N ILE A 96 8.50 5.91 3.92
CA ILE A 96 8.21 5.31 5.23
C ILE A 96 9.55 5.10 5.97
N LYS A 97 10.00 6.13 6.68
CA LYS A 97 11.32 6.12 7.34
C LYS A 97 11.45 5.06 8.42
N GLN A 98 10.34 4.64 9.01
CA GLN A 98 10.32 3.65 10.08
C GLN A 98 10.83 2.27 9.63
N ILE A 99 10.66 1.93 8.36
CA ILE A 99 11.09 0.63 7.80
C ILE A 99 12.40 0.71 7.03
N VAL A 100 12.95 1.89 6.80
CA VAL A 100 14.24 2.07 6.12
C VAL A 100 15.38 1.89 7.12
N ALA A 101 16.35 1.09 6.75
CA ALA A 101 17.53 0.84 7.59
C ALA A 101 18.46 2.04 7.68
#